data_94eb1de9a094de3fbbeff56e0530d214
#
_entry.id   94eb1de9a094de3fbbeff56e0530d214
#
_cell.length_a   1.000
_cell.length_b   1.000
_cell.length_c   1.000
_cell.angle_alpha   90.00
_cell.angle_beta   90.00
_cell.angle_gamma   90.00
#
_symmetry.space_group_name_H-M   'P 1'
#
loop_
_entity.id
_entity.type
_entity.pdbx_description
1 polymer ?
#
loop_
_entity_poly.entity_id
_entity_poly.type
_entity_poly.pdbx_seq_one_letter_code
_entity_poly.pdbx_strand_id
1 'polypeptide(L)'
;TDLAADAVVSGGQTMNPSTEDILAAIQSVPAKTVFVLPNNKNIIMAAEQAQKLADRQVVVLPTRTVPMGITALLNFDPSVNAETNTINMMAAADKVSTGLITYAARDSEYDGKRIRKGEIMALENGKIVSTSTDITKATYRLARNMCKKDSSFVTIISGCDVSDEDAEKVTEIVKAKCPNHVEVSHIRGGQPVYYYMISVE
;
A
#
# COMPACT_ATOMS: atom_id res chain seq x y z
N THR A 1 8.55 -10.73 -1.82
CA THR A 1 9.24 -12.00 -1.49
C THR A 1 9.85 -11.98 -0.09
N ASP A 2 10.40 -10.85 0.37
CA ASP A 2 11.02 -10.77 1.71
C ASP A 2 10.02 -10.96 2.87
N LEU A 3 8.72 -10.81 2.58
CA LEU A 3 7.60 -11.06 3.50
C LEU A 3 7.00 -12.47 3.36
N ALA A 4 7.71 -13.41 2.75
CA ALA A 4 7.29 -14.80 2.54
C ALA A 4 6.01 -14.97 1.70
N ALA A 5 5.70 -14.04 0.78
CA ALA A 5 4.67 -14.25 -0.22
C ALA A 5 5.12 -15.33 -1.22
N ASP A 6 4.29 -16.36 -1.45
CA ASP A 6 4.61 -17.50 -2.33
C ASP A 6 4.63 -17.10 -3.81
N ALA A 7 3.79 -16.15 -4.21
CA ALA A 7 3.74 -15.60 -5.56
C ALA A 7 3.42 -14.10 -5.53
N VAL A 8 3.96 -13.37 -6.50
CA VAL A 8 3.69 -11.94 -6.70
C VAL A 8 3.27 -11.72 -8.15
N VAL A 9 2.10 -11.13 -8.35
CA VAL A 9 1.60 -10.71 -9.66
C VAL A 9 1.88 -9.21 -9.81
N SER A 10 2.70 -8.86 -10.77
CA SER A 10 3.06 -7.46 -11.06
C SER A 10 1.95 -6.75 -11.84
N GLY A 11 1.71 -5.48 -11.53
CA GLY A 11 0.72 -4.66 -12.24
C GLY A 11 0.13 -3.55 -11.39
N GLY A 12 -0.95 -2.94 -11.88
CA GLY A 12 -1.74 -1.97 -11.12
C GLY A 12 -1.36 -0.50 -11.32
N GLN A 13 -0.23 -0.19 -11.96
CA GLN A 13 0.19 1.19 -12.22
C GLN A 13 -0.24 1.67 -13.60
N THR A 14 0.12 0.93 -14.64
CA THR A 14 -0.24 1.23 -16.03
C THR A 14 -1.24 0.23 -16.59
N MET A 15 -1.17 -1.03 -16.15
CA MET A 15 -2.04 -2.12 -16.55
C MET A 15 -2.33 -3.01 -15.35
N ASN A 16 -3.61 -3.27 -15.09
CA ASN A 16 -4.02 -4.22 -14.06
C ASN A 16 -3.78 -5.65 -14.54
N PRO A 17 -3.38 -6.59 -13.66
CA PRO A 17 -3.32 -7.99 -14.01
C PRO A 17 -4.71 -8.51 -14.40
N SER A 18 -4.75 -9.40 -15.38
CA SER A 18 -5.98 -10.07 -15.80
C SER A 18 -6.42 -11.14 -14.80
N THR A 19 -7.65 -11.63 -14.96
CA THR A 19 -8.15 -12.79 -14.21
C THR A 19 -7.27 -14.01 -14.44
N GLU A 20 -6.79 -14.19 -15.68
CA GLU A 20 -5.92 -15.29 -16.09
C GLU A 20 -4.54 -15.22 -15.43
N ASP A 21 -3.95 -14.02 -15.31
CA ASP A 21 -2.67 -13.81 -14.64
C ASP A 21 -2.77 -14.18 -13.15
N ILE A 22 -3.84 -13.75 -12.50
CA ILE A 22 -4.10 -14.08 -11.09
C ILE A 22 -4.35 -15.57 -10.91
N LEU A 23 -5.15 -16.19 -11.79
CA LEU A 23 -5.42 -17.62 -11.76
C LEU A 23 -4.14 -18.45 -11.96
N ALA A 24 -3.30 -18.06 -12.90
CA ALA A 24 -2.00 -18.70 -13.13
C ALA A 24 -1.10 -18.63 -11.88
N ALA A 25 -1.07 -17.48 -11.21
CA ALA A 25 -0.34 -17.33 -9.96
C ALA A 25 -0.90 -18.24 -8.85
N ILE A 26 -2.22 -18.30 -8.68
CA ILE A 26 -2.88 -19.21 -7.74
C ILE A 26 -2.48 -20.67 -8.01
N GLN A 27 -2.50 -21.09 -9.27
CA GLN A 27 -2.18 -22.45 -9.67
C GLN A 27 -0.69 -22.79 -9.48
N SER A 28 0.20 -21.81 -9.54
CA SER A 28 1.64 -22.01 -9.34
C SER A 28 2.02 -22.29 -7.88
N VAL A 29 1.16 -21.93 -6.93
CA VAL A 29 1.42 -22.12 -5.49
C VAL A 29 1.01 -23.54 -5.06
N PRO A 30 1.91 -24.37 -4.50
CA PRO A 30 1.61 -25.75 -4.12
C PRO A 30 0.88 -25.82 -2.76
N ALA A 31 -0.28 -25.16 -2.64
CA ALA A 31 -1.09 -25.11 -1.42
C ALA A 31 -2.54 -25.47 -1.68
N LYS A 32 -3.21 -26.04 -0.67
CA LYS A 32 -4.64 -26.36 -0.71
C LYS A 32 -5.51 -25.11 -0.57
N THR A 33 -5.03 -24.14 0.19
CA THR A 33 -5.68 -22.84 0.42
C THR A 33 -4.73 -21.73 0.03
N VAL A 34 -5.20 -20.78 -0.77
CA VAL A 34 -4.41 -19.63 -1.25
C VAL A 34 -5.14 -18.34 -0.87
N PHE A 35 -4.43 -17.47 -0.18
CA PHE A 35 -4.89 -16.11 0.10
C PHE A 35 -4.43 -15.16 -1.02
N VAL A 36 -5.35 -14.38 -1.56
CA VAL A 36 -5.06 -13.36 -2.58
C VAL A 36 -5.27 -11.98 -1.99
N LEU A 37 -4.23 -11.15 -2.04
CA LEU A 37 -4.21 -9.76 -1.56
C LEU A 37 -4.11 -8.82 -2.78
N PRO A 38 -5.22 -8.30 -3.31
CA PRO A 38 -5.19 -7.48 -4.53
C PRO A 38 -4.42 -6.17 -4.39
N ASN A 39 -4.40 -5.56 -3.21
CA ASN A 39 -3.69 -4.31 -2.89
C ASN A 39 -4.07 -3.11 -3.78
N ASN A 40 -5.17 -3.26 -4.53
CA ASN A 40 -5.71 -2.22 -5.41
C ASN A 40 -7.21 -2.50 -5.63
N LYS A 41 -8.05 -1.50 -5.40
CA LYS A 41 -9.50 -1.61 -5.57
C LYS A 41 -9.93 -2.08 -6.97
N ASN A 42 -9.15 -1.75 -8.00
CA ASN A 42 -9.45 -2.09 -9.39
C ASN A 42 -9.12 -3.56 -9.73
N ILE A 43 -8.37 -4.24 -8.87
CA ILE A 43 -7.96 -5.64 -9.07
C ILE A 43 -8.88 -6.61 -8.31
N ILE A 44 -9.61 -6.13 -7.29
CA ILE A 44 -10.44 -6.98 -6.43
C ILE A 44 -11.41 -7.84 -7.27
N MET A 45 -12.09 -7.23 -8.24
CA MET A 45 -13.06 -7.96 -9.07
C MET A 45 -12.40 -9.08 -9.91
N ALA A 46 -11.21 -8.82 -10.47
CA ALA A 46 -10.47 -9.85 -11.22
C ALA A 46 -10.02 -10.99 -10.30
N ALA A 47 -9.61 -10.67 -9.06
CA ALA A 47 -9.25 -11.67 -8.05
C ALA A 47 -10.45 -12.53 -7.64
N GLU A 48 -11.63 -11.93 -7.44
CA GLU A 48 -12.88 -12.66 -7.14
C GLU A 48 -13.34 -13.53 -8.31
N GLN A 49 -13.09 -13.13 -9.55
CA GLN A 49 -13.35 -13.98 -10.72
C GLN A 49 -12.38 -15.16 -10.78
N ALA A 50 -11.08 -14.91 -10.54
CA ALA A 50 -10.06 -15.98 -10.49
C ALA A 50 -10.38 -16.98 -9.37
N GLN A 51 -10.87 -16.52 -8.22
CA GLN A 51 -11.33 -17.37 -7.11
C GLN A 51 -12.38 -18.40 -7.57
N LYS A 52 -13.34 -17.95 -8.38
CA LYS A 52 -14.44 -18.84 -8.88
C LYS A 52 -13.97 -19.88 -9.89
N LEU A 53 -12.86 -19.60 -10.58
CA LEU A 53 -12.29 -20.49 -11.61
C LEU A 53 -11.20 -21.41 -11.06
N ALA A 54 -10.76 -21.20 -9.82
CA ALA A 54 -9.68 -21.97 -9.21
C ALA A 54 -10.11 -23.40 -8.87
N ASP A 55 -9.15 -24.33 -8.94
CA ASP A 55 -9.33 -25.74 -8.61
C ASP A 55 -9.12 -26.06 -7.12
N ARG A 56 -8.97 -25.04 -6.29
CA ARG A 56 -8.67 -25.12 -4.86
C ARG A 56 -9.35 -24.02 -4.06
N GLN A 57 -9.25 -24.10 -2.74
CA GLN A 57 -9.77 -23.05 -1.88
C GLN A 57 -8.98 -21.76 -2.08
N VAL A 58 -9.65 -20.69 -2.46
CA VAL A 58 -9.06 -19.36 -2.59
C VAL A 58 -9.84 -18.39 -1.70
N VAL A 59 -9.12 -17.59 -0.94
CA VAL A 59 -9.68 -16.52 -0.11
C VAL A 59 -9.15 -15.18 -0.63
N VAL A 60 -10.02 -14.35 -1.17
CA VAL A 60 -9.68 -12.98 -1.56
C VAL A 60 -9.90 -12.06 -0.38
N LEU A 61 -8.82 -11.45 0.10
CA LEU A 61 -8.86 -10.40 1.10
C LEU A 61 -8.91 -9.05 0.37
N PRO A 62 -9.98 -8.25 0.45
CA PRO A 62 -10.17 -7.08 -0.39
C PRO A 62 -9.28 -5.88 0.04
N THR A 63 -7.99 -6.10 0.14
CA THR A 63 -7.00 -5.07 0.40
C THR A 63 -6.94 -4.08 -0.77
N ARG A 64 -6.94 -2.79 -0.46
CA ARG A 64 -7.03 -1.71 -1.45
C ARG A 64 -5.71 -0.99 -1.71
N THR A 65 -4.71 -1.25 -0.86
CA THR A 65 -3.40 -0.62 -0.93
C THR A 65 -2.32 -1.62 -0.55
N VAL A 66 -1.09 -1.39 -1.03
CA VAL A 66 0.07 -2.23 -0.67
C VAL A 66 0.32 -2.23 0.85
N PRO A 67 0.27 -1.10 1.58
CA PRO A 67 0.38 -1.12 3.03
C PRO A 67 -0.65 -2.02 3.72
N MET A 68 -1.92 -1.98 3.32
CA MET A 68 -2.94 -2.90 3.85
C MET A 68 -2.57 -4.37 3.62
N GLY A 69 -2.08 -4.69 2.41
CA GLY A 69 -1.65 -6.05 2.08
C GLY A 69 -0.45 -6.52 2.90
N ILE A 70 0.52 -5.65 3.13
CA ILE A 70 1.68 -5.96 3.98
C ILE A 70 1.23 -6.27 5.40
N THR A 71 0.42 -5.41 6.00
CA THR A 71 -0.08 -5.62 7.37
C THR A 71 -0.95 -6.88 7.47
N ALA A 72 -1.82 -7.14 6.48
CA ALA A 72 -2.56 -8.39 6.41
C ALA A 72 -1.62 -9.61 6.40
N LEU A 73 -0.60 -9.60 5.53
CA LEU A 73 0.35 -10.70 5.39
C LEU A 73 1.14 -10.96 6.68
N LEU A 74 1.56 -9.91 7.38
CA LEU A 74 2.26 -10.02 8.66
C LEU A 74 1.39 -10.61 9.79
N ASN A 75 0.07 -10.59 9.63
CA ASN A 75 -0.88 -11.18 10.56
C ASN A 75 -1.39 -12.57 10.15
N PHE A 76 -0.78 -13.17 9.12
CA PHE A 76 -1.04 -14.55 8.74
C PHE A 76 -0.41 -15.52 9.75
N ASP A 77 -1.20 -16.47 10.25
CA ASP A 77 -0.75 -17.53 11.17
C ASP A 77 -1.02 -18.91 10.54
N PRO A 78 0.04 -19.67 10.16
CA PRO A 78 -0.12 -20.99 9.57
C PRO A 78 -0.71 -22.03 10.52
N SER A 79 -0.77 -21.77 11.83
CA SER A 79 -1.29 -22.67 12.85
C SER A 79 -2.80 -22.66 12.98
N VAL A 80 -3.48 -21.63 12.41
CA VAL A 80 -4.94 -21.50 12.47
C VAL A 80 -5.59 -21.74 11.11
N ASN A 81 -6.91 -21.97 11.11
CA ASN A 81 -7.65 -22.25 9.88
C ASN A 81 -7.82 -20.99 9.00
N ALA A 82 -8.29 -21.18 7.76
CA ALA A 82 -8.46 -20.10 6.79
C ALA A 82 -9.46 -19.04 7.25
N GLU A 83 -10.53 -19.42 7.92
CA GLU A 83 -11.55 -18.48 8.40
C GLU A 83 -10.98 -17.55 9.49
N THR A 84 -10.27 -18.11 10.47
CA THR A 84 -9.60 -17.33 11.52
C THR A 84 -8.54 -16.40 10.93
N ASN A 85 -7.73 -16.88 9.96
CA ASN A 85 -6.78 -16.04 9.25
C ASN A 85 -7.47 -14.90 8.50
N THR A 86 -8.56 -15.17 7.80
CA THR A 86 -9.34 -14.14 7.08
C THR A 86 -9.75 -13.02 8.03
N ILE A 87 -10.30 -13.37 9.19
CA ILE A 87 -10.75 -12.40 10.20
C ILE A 87 -9.56 -11.59 10.73
N ASN A 88 -8.48 -12.25 11.15
CA ASN A 88 -7.33 -11.60 11.77
C ASN A 88 -6.59 -10.69 10.77
N MET A 89 -6.34 -11.16 9.56
CA MET A 89 -5.66 -10.43 8.51
C MET A 89 -6.45 -9.19 8.08
N MET A 90 -7.77 -9.31 7.91
CA MET A 90 -8.62 -8.16 7.57
C MET A 90 -8.75 -7.17 8.71
N ALA A 91 -8.91 -7.64 9.96
CA ALA A 91 -8.96 -6.76 11.12
C ALA A 91 -7.68 -5.93 11.29
N ALA A 92 -6.53 -6.50 10.94
CA ALA A 92 -5.26 -5.78 10.92
C ALA A 92 -5.20 -4.78 9.75
N ALA A 93 -5.53 -5.21 8.53
CA ALA A 93 -5.52 -4.36 7.34
C ALA A 93 -6.44 -3.14 7.45
N ASP A 94 -7.60 -3.29 8.09
CA ASP A 94 -8.59 -2.22 8.24
C ASP A 94 -8.13 -1.09 9.18
N LYS A 95 -7.11 -1.32 10.00
CA LYS A 95 -6.49 -0.29 10.85
C LYS A 95 -5.50 0.59 10.09
N VAL A 96 -5.05 0.16 8.92
CA VAL A 96 -4.03 0.86 8.13
C VAL A 96 -4.62 2.06 7.42
N SER A 97 -4.06 3.25 7.66
CA SER A 97 -4.22 4.42 6.80
C SER A 97 -3.05 4.50 5.82
N THR A 98 -3.36 4.75 4.55
CA THR A 98 -2.35 4.85 3.49
C THR A 98 -2.22 6.26 2.97
N GLY A 99 -1.00 6.81 3.04
CA GLY A 99 -0.59 8.04 2.39
C GLY A 99 0.19 7.76 1.11
N LEU A 100 0.00 8.59 0.09
CA LEU A 100 0.73 8.50 -1.17
C LEU A 100 1.27 9.87 -1.54
N ILE A 101 2.54 9.92 -1.94
CA ILE A 101 3.19 11.10 -2.50
C ILE A 101 3.54 10.82 -3.95
N THR A 102 2.95 11.59 -4.86
CA THR A 102 3.14 11.43 -6.31
C THR A 102 3.12 12.80 -6.99
N TYR A 103 3.09 12.83 -8.30
CA TYR A 103 3.02 14.03 -9.12
C TYR A 103 1.81 14.03 -10.04
N ALA A 104 1.34 15.20 -10.41
CA ALA A 104 0.28 15.38 -11.38
C ALA A 104 0.81 15.09 -12.80
N ALA A 105 0.28 14.05 -13.46
CA ALA A 105 0.68 13.69 -14.83
C ALA A 105 0.21 14.71 -15.87
N ARG A 106 -0.83 15.50 -15.55
CA ARG A 106 -1.43 16.53 -16.39
C ARG A 106 -2.04 17.64 -15.54
N ASP A 107 -2.32 18.77 -16.16
CA ASP A 107 -3.14 19.82 -15.53
C ASP A 107 -4.52 19.26 -15.20
N SER A 108 -5.02 19.55 -14.02
CA SER A 108 -6.32 19.11 -13.53
C SER A 108 -6.90 20.11 -12.54
N GLU A 109 -8.13 19.86 -12.11
CA GLU A 109 -8.79 20.61 -11.05
C GLU A 109 -9.32 19.63 -10.01
N TYR A 110 -9.12 19.93 -8.74
CA TYR A 110 -9.64 19.18 -7.63
C TYR A 110 -10.14 20.11 -6.53
N ASP A 111 -11.39 19.96 -6.15
CA ASP A 111 -12.06 20.80 -5.12
C ASP A 111 -11.90 22.30 -5.38
N GLY A 112 -12.12 22.72 -6.65
CA GLY A 112 -12.01 24.12 -7.08
C GLY A 112 -10.58 24.68 -7.13
N LYS A 113 -9.56 23.85 -6.92
CA LYS A 113 -8.15 24.23 -7.01
C LYS A 113 -7.51 23.64 -8.26
N ARG A 114 -6.80 24.50 -8.99
CA ARG A 114 -6.02 24.06 -10.15
C ARG A 114 -4.76 23.37 -9.68
N ILE A 115 -4.51 22.17 -10.21
CA ILE A 115 -3.27 21.38 -10.03
C ILE A 115 -2.54 21.40 -11.36
N ARG A 116 -1.29 21.84 -11.38
CA ARG A 116 -0.47 21.89 -12.58
C ARG A 116 0.29 20.57 -12.78
N LYS A 117 0.54 20.23 -14.04
CA LYS A 117 1.42 19.09 -14.39
C LYS A 117 2.76 19.21 -13.66
N GLY A 118 3.20 18.11 -13.05
CA GLY A 118 4.45 18.01 -12.27
C GLY A 118 4.35 18.48 -10.82
N GLU A 119 3.22 19.08 -10.42
CA GLU A 119 2.99 19.46 -9.01
C GLU A 119 2.88 18.21 -8.14
N ILE A 120 3.48 18.26 -6.95
CA ILE A 120 3.45 17.14 -6.00
C ILE A 120 2.07 17.08 -5.35
N MET A 121 1.49 15.89 -5.35
CA MET A 121 0.21 15.59 -4.72
C MET A 121 0.41 14.67 -3.53
N ALA A 122 -0.19 15.03 -2.40
CA ALA A 122 -0.33 14.16 -1.24
C ALA A 122 -1.76 13.62 -1.18
N LEU A 123 -1.89 12.30 -1.14
CA LEU A 123 -3.18 11.61 -1.03
C LEU A 123 -3.24 10.85 0.29
N GLU A 124 -4.40 10.88 0.94
CA GLU A 124 -4.73 10.05 2.09
C GLU A 124 -5.92 9.17 1.75
N ASN A 125 -5.74 7.86 1.85
CA ASN A 125 -6.76 6.85 1.53
C ASN A 125 -7.45 7.10 0.16
N GLY A 126 -6.64 7.50 -0.84
CA GLY A 126 -7.08 7.73 -2.22
C GLY A 126 -7.68 9.11 -2.51
N LYS A 127 -7.72 10.02 -1.53
CA LYS A 127 -8.19 11.41 -1.72
C LYS A 127 -7.01 12.38 -1.68
N ILE A 128 -6.97 13.34 -2.59
CA ILE A 128 -5.98 14.42 -2.57
C ILE A 128 -6.26 15.30 -1.36
N VAL A 129 -5.27 15.45 -0.47
CA VAL A 129 -5.39 16.28 0.73
C VAL A 129 -4.55 17.54 0.67
N SER A 130 -3.49 17.56 -0.14
CA SER A 130 -2.68 18.74 -0.38
C SER A 130 -1.86 18.64 -1.66
N THR A 131 -1.37 19.78 -2.15
CA THR A 131 -0.38 19.90 -3.22
C THR A 131 0.83 20.67 -2.73
N SER A 132 1.98 20.48 -3.36
CA SER A 132 3.24 21.10 -2.99
C SER A 132 4.20 21.14 -4.19
N THR A 133 5.24 21.95 -4.09
CA THR A 133 6.41 21.91 -4.99
C THR A 133 7.60 21.17 -4.37
N ASP A 134 7.46 20.72 -3.13
CA ASP A 134 8.54 20.10 -2.33
C ASP A 134 8.08 18.72 -1.83
N ILE A 135 8.76 17.67 -2.31
CA ILE A 135 8.46 16.26 -1.98
C ILE A 135 8.64 16.01 -0.48
N THR A 136 9.75 16.47 0.10
CA THR A 136 10.08 16.28 1.52
C THR A 136 9.00 16.91 2.41
N LYS A 137 8.62 18.14 2.09
CA LYS A 137 7.58 18.88 2.83
C LYS A 137 6.21 18.22 2.71
N ALA A 138 5.84 17.77 1.51
CA ALA A 138 4.61 17.03 1.29
C ALA A 138 4.58 15.74 2.14
N THR A 139 5.68 15.00 2.15
CA THR A 139 5.79 13.70 2.84
C THR A 139 5.66 13.83 4.35
N TYR A 140 6.49 14.70 5.00
CA TYR A 140 6.42 14.81 6.45
C TYR A 140 5.09 15.43 6.95
N ARG A 141 4.51 16.35 6.18
CA ARG A 141 3.20 16.92 6.52
C ARG A 141 2.09 15.88 6.44
N LEU A 142 2.08 15.06 5.38
CA LEU A 142 1.12 13.99 5.23
C LEU A 142 1.25 12.99 6.38
N ALA A 143 2.46 12.45 6.63
CA ALA A 143 2.71 11.50 7.70
C ALA A 143 2.24 12.03 9.07
N ARG A 144 2.62 13.26 9.42
CA ARG A 144 2.21 13.90 10.67
C ARG A 144 0.68 14.05 10.78
N ASN A 145 0.02 14.45 9.69
CA ASN A 145 -1.43 14.68 9.70
C ASN A 145 -2.22 13.37 9.78
N MET A 146 -1.67 12.27 9.25
CA MET A 146 -2.26 10.94 9.34
C MET A 146 -2.14 10.32 10.72
N CYS A 147 -1.13 10.71 11.52
CA CYS A 147 -0.96 10.21 12.88
C CYS A 147 -2.11 10.67 13.78
N LYS A 148 -2.76 9.71 14.43
CA LYS A 148 -3.80 9.90 15.46
C LYS A 148 -3.21 9.63 16.83
N LYS A 149 -4.00 9.85 17.88
CA LYS A 149 -3.57 9.59 19.27
C LYS A 149 -3.26 8.12 19.56
N ASP A 150 -3.92 7.23 18.86
CA ASP A 150 -3.80 5.77 18.94
C ASP A 150 -2.84 5.16 17.90
N SER A 151 -2.24 5.98 17.05
CA SER A 151 -1.23 5.51 16.10
C SER A 151 0.04 5.10 16.81
N SER A 152 0.58 3.95 16.42
CA SER A 152 1.78 3.35 17.02
C SER A 152 2.94 3.28 16.03
N PHE A 153 2.65 3.08 14.74
CA PHE A 153 3.66 2.86 13.71
C PHE A 153 3.43 3.72 12.47
N VAL A 154 4.53 4.25 11.93
CA VAL A 154 4.60 4.86 10.60
C VAL A 154 5.68 4.16 9.81
N THR A 155 5.32 3.56 8.69
CA THR A 155 6.27 2.98 7.74
C THR A 155 6.32 3.82 6.47
N ILE A 156 7.50 4.29 6.11
CA ILE A 156 7.78 5.05 4.88
C ILE A 156 8.37 4.09 3.86
N ILE A 157 7.72 3.95 2.70
CA ILE A 157 8.16 3.08 1.62
C ILE A 157 8.60 3.97 0.46
N SER A 158 9.92 4.02 0.18
CA SER A 158 10.48 4.85 -0.88
C SER A 158 10.37 4.20 -2.26
N GLY A 159 10.04 5.01 -3.28
CA GLY A 159 9.94 4.59 -4.67
C GLY A 159 11.28 4.56 -5.40
N CYS A 160 11.25 4.07 -6.65
CA CYS A 160 12.45 3.96 -7.49
C CYS A 160 13.11 5.30 -7.84
N ASP A 161 12.34 6.39 -7.85
CA ASP A 161 12.81 7.75 -8.18
C ASP A 161 13.33 8.52 -6.95
N VAL A 162 13.49 7.84 -5.81
CA VAL A 162 14.01 8.41 -4.57
C VAL A 162 15.37 7.82 -4.26
N SER A 163 16.37 8.66 -3.99
CA SER A 163 17.69 8.21 -3.52
C SER A 163 17.62 7.72 -2.08
N ASP A 164 18.55 6.84 -1.69
CA ASP A 164 18.62 6.35 -0.31
C ASP A 164 18.89 7.52 0.66
N GLU A 165 19.73 8.48 0.26
CA GLU A 165 20.03 9.69 1.05
C GLU A 165 18.78 10.55 1.29
N ASP A 166 17.94 10.75 0.27
CA ASP A 166 16.70 11.52 0.42
C ASP A 166 15.67 10.77 1.26
N ALA A 167 15.60 9.44 1.12
CA ALA A 167 14.73 8.60 1.94
C ALA A 167 15.10 8.63 3.42
N GLU A 168 16.42 8.59 3.73
CA GLU A 168 16.92 8.72 5.11
C GLU A 168 16.59 10.10 5.69
N LYS A 169 16.86 11.18 4.94
CA LYS A 169 16.54 12.56 5.36
C LYS A 169 15.05 12.73 5.66
N VAL A 170 14.18 12.24 4.76
CA VAL A 170 12.72 12.31 4.96
C VAL A 170 12.31 11.53 6.19
N THR A 171 12.86 10.33 6.39
CA THR A 171 12.56 9.49 7.55
C THR A 171 12.92 10.18 8.86
N GLU A 172 14.10 10.79 8.95
CA GLU A 172 14.52 11.54 10.15
C GLU A 172 13.63 12.76 10.41
N ILE A 173 13.21 13.48 9.35
CA ILE A 173 12.29 14.60 9.49
C ILE A 173 10.92 14.11 9.98
N VAL A 174 10.41 12.99 9.45
CA VAL A 174 9.13 12.40 9.88
C VAL A 174 9.22 11.98 11.35
N LYS A 175 10.29 11.31 11.78
CA LYS A 175 10.53 10.98 13.20
C LYS A 175 10.47 12.21 14.09
N ALA A 176 11.11 13.32 13.68
CA ALA A 176 11.13 14.56 14.44
C ALA A 176 9.79 15.29 14.49
N LYS A 177 8.88 15.02 13.53
CA LYS A 177 7.59 15.73 13.39
C LYS A 177 6.37 14.91 13.83
N CYS A 178 6.50 13.59 13.90
CA CYS A 178 5.46 12.72 14.46
C CYS A 178 5.50 12.74 16.00
N PRO A 179 4.41 12.33 16.69
CA PRO A 179 4.42 12.19 18.13
C PRO A 179 5.50 11.21 18.62
N ASN A 180 6.12 11.50 19.76
CA ASN A 180 7.25 10.71 20.29
C ASN A 180 6.94 9.24 20.58
N HIS A 181 5.68 8.87 20.75
CA HIS A 181 5.26 7.50 20.97
C HIS A 181 5.10 6.68 19.67
N VAL A 182 5.17 7.34 18.52
CA VAL A 182 5.02 6.69 17.21
C VAL A 182 6.40 6.22 16.72
N GLU A 183 6.52 4.93 16.46
CA GLU A 183 7.71 4.37 15.85
C GLU A 183 7.70 4.62 14.35
N VAL A 184 8.79 5.17 13.81
CA VAL A 184 8.93 5.46 12.37
C VAL A 184 10.01 4.59 11.78
N SER A 185 9.68 3.85 10.74
CA SER A 185 10.60 3.00 9.98
C SER A 185 10.61 3.34 8.49
N HIS A 186 11.66 2.93 7.79
CA HIS A 186 11.80 3.09 6.35
C HIS A 186 12.06 1.74 5.68
N ILE A 187 11.40 1.53 4.53
CA ILE A 187 11.60 0.37 3.65
C ILE A 187 11.82 0.88 2.22
N ARG A 188 12.79 0.30 1.52
CA ARG A 188 12.97 0.54 0.09
C ARG A 188 11.97 -0.31 -0.69
N GLY A 189 10.93 0.33 -1.25
CA GLY A 189 9.90 -0.35 -2.05
C GLY A 189 10.24 -0.45 -3.52
N GLY A 190 10.93 0.55 -4.06
CA GLY A 190 11.30 0.62 -5.48
C GLY A 190 10.11 0.74 -6.44
N GLN A 191 8.92 1.07 -5.93
CA GLN A 191 7.72 1.25 -6.74
C GLN A 191 7.84 2.46 -7.67
N PRO A 192 7.33 2.38 -8.91
CA PRO A 192 7.22 3.52 -9.80
C PRO A 192 6.06 4.45 -9.42
N VAL A 193 6.03 5.67 -9.97
CA VAL A 193 4.93 6.65 -9.87
C VAL A 193 4.82 7.33 -8.50
N TYR A 194 4.99 6.58 -7.41
CA TYR A 194 4.91 7.12 -6.06
C TYR A 194 6.32 7.31 -5.50
N TYR A 195 6.67 8.56 -5.17
CA TYR A 195 7.91 8.86 -4.46
C TYR A 195 7.93 8.18 -3.09
N TYR A 196 6.82 8.29 -2.38
CA TYR A 196 6.64 7.62 -1.09
C TYR A 196 5.23 7.04 -0.96
N MET A 197 5.15 5.86 -0.36
CA MET A 197 3.94 5.33 0.26
C MET A 197 4.14 5.38 1.77
N ILE A 198 3.10 5.75 2.52
CA ILE A 198 3.14 5.88 3.97
C ILE A 198 2.06 4.98 4.54
N SER A 199 2.45 4.08 5.45
CA SER A 199 1.52 3.30 6.26
C SER A 199 1.47 3.91 7.65
N VAL A 200 0.27 4.14 8.18
CA VAL A 200 0.06 4.57 9.57
C VAL A 200 -0.89 3.60 10.24
N GLU A 201 -0.46 3.05 11.38
CA GLU A 201 -1.17 2.05 12.17
C GLU A 201 -1.29 2.48 13.63
#